data_504d8fe1286bc0806e6ab09e211b2c17
#
_entry.id   504d8fe1286bc0806e6ab09e211b2c17
#
_cell.length_a   1.000
_cell.length_b   1.000
_cell.length_c   1.000
_cell.angle_alpha   90.00
_cell.angle_beta   90.00
_cell.angle_gamma   90.00
#
_symmetry.space_group_name_H-M   'P 1'
#
loop_
_entity.id
_entity.type
_entity.pdbx_description
1 polymer ?
#
loop_
_entity_poly.entity_id
_entity_poly.type
_entity_poly.pdbx_seq_one_letter_code
_entity_poly.pdbx_strand_id
1 'polypeptide(L)'
;ESNAYTENFSYDANGNILSYVRNGTTAGGKPQAMDNMTYQYFKNADGTVRNNRLRTVRDAVAAANYTEDIDDQLAAVANAADSNYVYDAIGNLIKDKAEKITDIEWSVYGKILSITKDAPVNGDVKQITYSYDAAGNRIGKRVEKKGAQHPASYTWYVRDATGNTMAVYTYEGNNVNSNTLYLTEQHLYGSSRLGIWNRNI
;
A
#
# COMPACT_ATOMS: atom_id res chain seq x y z
N GLU A 1 19.07 -24.97 -16.24
CA GLU A 1 18.67 -23.58 -16.53
C GLU A 1 17.84 -23.05 -15.38
N SER A 2 18.10 -21.84 -14.99
CA SER A 2 17.42 -21.28 -13.83
C SER A 2 15.97 -20.93 -14.17
N ASN A 3 15.02 -21.37 -13.33
CA ASN A 3 13.65 -20.87 -13.32
C ASN A 3 13.59 -19.49 -12.65
N ALA A 4 14.69 -18.72 -12.69
CA ALA A 4 14.73 -17.37 -12.15
C ALA A 4 13.69 -16.48 -12.85
N TYR A 5 13.04 -15.61 -12.07
CA TYR A 5 12.03 -14.67 -12.54
C TYR A 5 10.79 -15.31 -13.17
N THR A 6 10.54 -16.60 -12.91
CA THR A 6 9.25 -17.22 -13.30
C THR A 6 8.16 -16.84 -12.34
N GLU A 7 6.97 -16.63 -12.88
CA GLU A 7 5.74 -16.31 -12.14
C GLU A 7 4.62 -17.24 -12.59
N ASN A 8 3.86 -17.76 -11.63
CA ASN A 8 2.71 -18.61 -11.90
C ASN A 8 1.54 -18.21 -11.03
N PHE A 9 0.37 -18.11 -11.64
CA PHE A 9 -0.90 -17.76 -10.98
C PHE A 9 -1.92 -18.84 -11.18
N SER A 10 -2.80 -19.03 -10.21
CA SER A 10 -4.05 -19.76 -10.38
C SER A 10 -5.22 -18.90 -9.93
N TYR A 11 -6.37 -19.13 -10.55
CA TYR A 11 -7.58 -18.34 -10.35
C TYR A 11 -8.79 -19.25 -10.13
N ASP A 12 -9.80 -18.73 -9.41
CA ASP A 12 -11.13 -19.34 -9.39
C ASP A 12 -11.98 -18.89 -10.60
N ALA A 13 -13.20 -19.41 -10.68
CA ALA A 13 -14.13 -19.08 -11.77
C ALA A 13 -14.60 -17.60 -11.77
N ASN A 14 -14.44 -16.89 -10.65
CA ASN A 14 -14.77 -15.46 -10.51
C ASN A 14 -13.57 -14.55 -10.83
N GLY A 15 -12.40 -15.13 -11.17
CA GLY A 15 -11.18 -14.39 -11.42
C GLY A 15 -10.40 -14.01 -10.14
N ASN A 16 -10.75 -14.53 -8.98
CA ASN A 16 -9.97 -14.33 -7.77
C ASN A 16 -8.68 -15.12 -7.84
N ILE A 17 -7.55 -14.52 -7.47
CA ILE A 17 -6.27 -15.22 -7.36
C ILE A 17 -6.35 -16.24 -6.23
N LEU A 18 -6.04 -17.51 -6.52
CA LEU A 18 -5.96 -18.57 -5.51
C LEU A 18 -4.54 -18.82 -5.04
N SER A 19 -3.58 -18.76 -5.95
CA SER A 19 -2.16 -18.91 -5.64
C SER A 19 -1.29 -18.05 -6.55
N TYR A 20 -0.13 -17.67 -6.02
CA TYR A 20 0.92 -16.99 -6.75
C TYR A 20 2.28 -17.53 -6.31
N VAL A 21 3.03 -18.06 -7.26
CA VAL A 21 4.39 -18.52 -7.03
C VAL A 21 5.34 -17.64 -7.83
N ARG A 22 6.35 -17.10 -7.16
CA ARG A 22 7.37 -16.25 -7.78
C ARG A 22 8.76 -16.73 -7.40
N ASN A 23 9.61 -16.81 -8.39
CA ASN A 23 11.03 -17.10 -8.22
C ASN A 23 11.87 -15.83 -8.39
N GLY A 24 12.83 -15.65 -7.52
CA GLY A 24 13.87 -14.64 -7.64
C GLY A 24 15.11 -15.19 -8.32
N THR A 25 16.24 -14.54 -8.09
CA THR A 25 17.56 -14.97 -8.56
C THR A 25 18.30 -15.73 -7.47
N THR A 26 19.14 -16.70 -7.85
CA THR A 26 20.08 -17.36 -6.94
C THR A 26 21.40 -16.58 -6.78
N ALA A 27 21.52 -15.42 -7.42
CA ALA A 27 22.70 -14.57 -7.28
C ALA A 27 22.90 -14.12 -5.81
N GLY A 28 24.14 -14.14 -5.37
CA GLY A 28 24.47 -13.80 -3.98
C GLY A 28 24.09 -14.88 -2.96
N GLY A 29 23.79 -16.12 -3.40
CA GLY A 29 23.45 -17.24 -2.52
C GLY A 29 22.00 -17.21 -2.01
N LYS A 30 21.13 -16.40 -2.58
CA LYS A 30 19.71 -16.36 -2.23
C LYS A 30 18.98 -17.62 -2.70
N PRO A 31 17.98 -18.12 -1.96
CA PRO A 31 17.10 -19.18 -2.44
C PRO A 31 16.35 -18.74 -3.70
N GLN A 32 16.04 -19.69 -4.60
CA GLN A 32 15.29 -19.37 -5.81
C GLN A 32 13.84 -19.01 -5.53
N ALA A 33 13.19 -19.71 -4.57
CA ALA A 33 11.81 -19.42 -4.18
C ALA A 33 11.76 -18.07 -3.45
N MET A 34 11.00 -17.12 -4.00
CA MET A 34 10.77 -15.79 -3.45
C MET A 34 9.42 -15.73 -2.74
N ASP A 35 8.35 -16.16 -3.40
CA ASP A 35 7.01 -16.25 -2.83
C ASP A 35 6.34 -17.57 -3.24
N ASN A 36 5.55 -18.13 -2.33
CA ASN A 36 4.63 -19.24 -2.58
C ASN A 36 3.31 -18.96 -1.86
N MET A 37 2.55 -18.02 -2.42
CA MET A 37 1.39 -17.44 -1.79
C MET A 37 0.12 -18.22 -2.05
N THR A 38 -0.71 -18.32 -1.01
CA THR A 38 -2.07 -18.83 -1.05
C THR A 38 -3.03 -17.73 -0.58
N TYR A 39 -4.00 -17.39 -1.43
CA TYR A 39 -5.02 -16.38 -1.17
C TYR A 39 -6.26 -17.03 -0.60
N GLN A 40 -6.68 -16.61 0.58
CA GLN A 40 -7.82 -17.17 1.30
C GLN A 40 -8.99 -16.19 1.31
N TYR A 41 -10.16 -16.68 0.89
CA TYR A 41 -11.40 -15.91 0.85
C TYR A 41 -12.39 -16.40 1.92
N PHE A 42 -13.37 -15.56 2.26
CA PHE A 42 -14.46 -15.98 3.13
C PHE A 42 -15.30 -17.07 2.45
N LYS A 43 -15.61 -18.12 3.19
CA LYS A 43 -16.36 -19.28 2.69
C LYS A 43 -17.69 -19.43 3.39
N ASN A 44 -18.65 -20.02 2.70
CA ASN A 44 -19.90 -20.54 3.25
C ASN A 44 -19.66 -21.89 3.94
N ALA A 45 -20.68 -22.40 4.64
CA ALA A 45 -20.60 -23.69 5.33
C ALA A 45 -20.34 -24.87 4.39
N ASP A 46 -20.74 -24.78 3.13
CA ASP A 46 -20.52 -25.80 2.09
C ASP A 46 -19.12 -25.70 1.43
N GLY A 47 -18.26 -24.76 1.88
CA GLY A 47 -16.92 -24.53 1.36
C GLY A 47 -16.84 -23.64 0.13
N THR A 48 -17.96 -23.21 -0.44
CA THR A 48 -17.98 -22.25 -1.57
C THR A 48 -17.52 -20.87 -1.12
N VAL A 49 -16.93 -20.09 -2.03
CA VAL A 49 -16.53 -18.71 -1.76
C VAL A 49 -17.78 -17.85 -1.55
N ARG A 50 -17.89 -17.19 -0.38
CA ARG A 50 -19.05 -16.39 -0.01
C ARG A 50 -19.11 -15.06 -0.77
N ASN A 51 -17.95 -14.47 -1.01
CA ASN A 51 -17.76 -13.23 -1.76
C ASN A 51 -16.30 -13.10 -2.18
N ASN A 52 -16.00 -12.14 -3.06
CA ASN A 52 -14.64 -11.91 -3.56
C ASN A 52 -13.75 -11.08 -2.61
N ARG A 53 -14.10 -11.01 -1.31
CA ARG A 53 -13.31 -10.29 -0.31
C ARG A 53 -12.21 -11.19 0.21
N LEU A 54 -10.96 -10.76 0.05
CA LEU A 54 -9.79 -11.46 0.54
C LEU A 54 -9.80 -11.48 2.08
N ARG A 55 -9.54 -12.64 2.67
CA ARG A 55 -9.48 -12.81 4.12
C ARG A 55 -8.05 -12.67 4.64
N THR A 56 -7.12 -13.36 4.00
CA THR A 56 -5.69 -13.35 4.35
C THR A 56 -4.86 -13.92 3.20
N VAL A 57 -3.60 -13.57 3.15
CA VAL A 57 -2.58 -14.16 2.27
C VAL A 57 -1.61 -14.94 3.14
N ARG A 58 -1.28 -16.15 2.72
CA ARG A 58 -0.28 -16.99 3.37
C ARG A 58 0.89 -17.11 2.41
N ASP A 59 2.10 -16.96 2.91
CA ASP A 59 3.30 -17.31 2.20
C ASP A 59 3.97 -18.50 2.85
N ALA A 60 4.37 -19.51 2.06
CA ALA A 60 5.09 -20.68 2.52
C ALA A 60 6.62 -20.51 2.45
N VAL A 61 7.12 -19.42 1.90
CA VAL A 61 8.54 -19.09 1.88
C VAL A 61 8.91 -18.32 3.14
N ALA A 62 10.10 -18.59 3.68
CA ALA A 62 10.55 -17.91 4.88
C ALA A 62 10.93 -16.43 4.57
N ALA A 63 10.40 -15.49 5.34
CA ALA A 63 10.64 -14.04 5.23
C ALA A 63 12.14 -13.66 5.25
N ALA A 64 13.01 -14.51 5.81
CA ALA A 64 14.46 -14.28 5.80
C ALA A 64 15.12 -14.45 4.41
N ASN A 65 14.42 -15.04 3.46
CA ASN A 65 14.97 -15.28 2.11
C ASN A 65 15.01 -13.99 1.29
N TYR A 66 13.95 -13.19 1.41
CA TYR A 66 13.81 -11.89 0.76
C TYR A 66 13.19 -10.91 1.75
N THR A 67 13.76 -9.72 1.88
CA THR A 67 13.32 -8.71 2.85
C THR A 67 12.30 -7.72 2.29
N GLU A 68 12.01 -7.81 0.99
CA GLU A 68 11.15 -6.88 0.26
C GLU A 68 10.01 -7.61 -0.47
N ASP A 69 9.64 -8.80 0.00
CA ASP A 69 8.51 -9.58 -0.51
C ASP A 69 7.27 -9.46 0.39
N ILE A 70 6.23 -10.22 0.10
CA ILE A 70 5.02 -10.27 0.89
C ILE A 70 5.16 -11.35 1.95
N ASP A 71 5.28 -10.94 3.21
CA ASP A 71 5.37 -11.84 4.35
C ASP A 71 4.08 -12.64 4.59
N ASP A 72 4.24 -13.81 5.21
CA ASP A 72 3.10 -14.60 5.70
C ASP A 72 2.28 -13.80 6.73
N GLN A 73 1.02 -13.56 6.43
CA GLN A 73 0.11 -12.80 7.28
C GLN A 73 -0.41 -13.59 8.51
N LEU A 74 0.03 -14.84 8.70
CA LEU A 74 -0.45 -15.66 9.84
C LEU A 74 -0.17 -15.00 11.19
N ALA A 75 1.00 -14.39 11.34
CA ALA A 75 1.38 -13.72 12.59
C ALA A 75 0.48 -12.54 12.96
N ALA A 76 -0.21 -11.97 11.99
CA ALA A 76 -1.14 -10.84 12.19
C ALA A 76 -2.54 -11.28 12.62
N VAL A 77 -2.85 -12.59 12.60
CA VAL A 77 -4.15 -13.13 12.97
C VAL A 77 -4.02 -14.09 14.16
N ALA A 78 -4.93 -13.96 15.12
CA ALA A 78 -4.86 -14.72 16.37
C ALA A 78 -5.07 -16.25 16.18
N ASN A 79 -5.79 -16.64 15.13
CA ASN A 79 -6.06 -18.02 14.77
C ASN A 79 -6.43 -18.15 13.29
N ALA A 80 -6.45 -19.38 12.78
CA ALA A 80 -6.75 -19.64 11.35
C ALA A 80 -8.17 -19.23 10.90
N ALA A 81 -9.09 -19.02 11.83
CA ALA A 81 -10.45 -18.54 11.55
C ALA A 81 -10.54 -17.01 11.51
N ASP A 82 -9.54 -16.31 12.02
CA ASP A 82 -9.48 -14.86 12.03
C ASP A 82 -9.12 -14.31 10.63
N SER A 83 -9.25 -13.01 10.44
CA SER A 83 -9.06 -12.33 9.17
C SER A 83 -8.01 -11.23 9.32
N ASN A 84 -7.07 -11.16 8.38
CA ASN A 84 -6.14 -10.03 8.28
C ASN A 84 -6.89 -8.78 7.82
N TYR A 85 -7.72 -8.92 6.79
CA TYR A 85 -8.47 -7.82 6.18
C TYR A 85 -9.87 -7.73 6.77
N VAL A 86 -10.31 -6.51 7.10
CA VAL A 86 -11.67 -6.21 7.56
C VAL A 86 -12.29 -5.21 6.62
N TYR A 87 -13.57 -5.44 6.28
CA TYR A 87 -14.31 -4.64 5.32
C TYR A 87 -15.58 -4.06 5.94
N ASP A 88 -15.99 -2.90 5.47
CA ASP A 88 -17.30 -2.34 5.79
C ASP A 88 -18.44 -3.08 5.06
N ALA A 89 -19.68 -2.64 5.29
CA ALA A 89 -20.87 -3.28 4.71
C ALA A 89 -20.89 -3.24 3.18
N ILE A 90 -20.33 -2.19 2.57
CA ILE A 90 -20.33 -2.01 1.10
C ILE A 90 -19.06 -2.60 0.43
N GLY A 91 -18.06 -3.03 1.22
CA GLY A 91 -16.89 -3.75 0.72
C GLY A 91 -15.60 -2.95 0.68
N ASN A 92 -15.55 -1.75 1.24
CA ASN A 92 -14.30 -1.03 1.39
C ASN A 92 -13.45 -1.69 2.48
N LEU A 93 -12.16 -1.79 2.23
CA LEU A 93 -11.20 -2.22 3.25
C LEU A 93 -11.11 -1.15 4.35
N ILE A 94 -11.30 -1.56 5.61
CA ILE A 94 -11.22 -0.66 6.77
C ILE A 94 -10.10 -1.03 7.75
N LYS A 95 -9.56 -2.26 7.67
CA LYS A 95 -8.39 -2.68 8.48
C LYS A 95 -7.52 -3.65 7.72
N ASP A 96 -6.21 -3.57 7.96
CA ASP A 96 -5.19 -4.53 7.56
C ASP A 96 -4.26 -4.77 8.77
N LYS A 97 -4.38 -5.93 9.41
CA LYS A 97 -3.67 -6.22 10.65
C LYS A 97 -2.17 -6.40 10.43
N ALA A 98 -1.77 -7.04 9.33
CA ALA A 98 -0.36 -7.26 9.00
C ALA A 98 0.36 -5.91 8.82
N GLU A 99 -0.29 -4.97 8.15
CA GLU A 99 0.22 -3.62 7.95
C GLU A 99 -0.03 -2.68 9.14
N LYS A 100 -0.58 -3.21 10.25
CA LYS A 100 -0.95 -2.44 11.44
C LYS A 100 -1.91 -1.29 11.15
N ILE A 101 -2.72 -1.42 10.10
CA ILE A 101 -3.76 -0.45 9.77
C ILE A 101 -4.98 -0.77 10.63
N THR A 102 -5.29 0.17 11.52
CA THR A 102 -6.39 0.03 12.49
C THR A 102 -7.69 0.63 11.99
N ASP A 103 -7.60 1.60 11.06
CA ASP A 103 -8.76 2.23 10.44
C ASP A 103 -8.42 2.83 9.09
N ILE A 104 -9.35 2.72 8.12
CA ILE A 104 -9.33 3.44 6.84
C ILE A 104 -10.68 4.12 6.68
N GLU A 105 -10.65 5.45 6.62
CA GLU A 105 -11.82 6.27 6.41
C GLU A 105 -12.02 6.54 4.92
N TRP A 106 -13.24 6.37 4.43
CA TRP A 106 -13.61 6.55 3.04
C TRP A 106 -14.63 7.66 2.86
N SER A 107 -14.50 8.41 1.79
CA SER A 107 -15.54 9.33 1.36
C SER A 107 -16.70 8.56 0.70
N VAL A 108 -17.85 9.21 0.58
CA VAL A 108 -19.02 8.69 -0.14
C VAL A 108 -18.74 8.42 -1.64
N TYR A 109 -17.67 8.98 -2.18
CA TYR A 109 -17.23 8.80 -3.57
C TYR A 109 -16.15 7.71 -3.74
N GLY A 110 -15.91 6.88 -2.71
CA GLY A 110 -14.91 5.81 -2.76
C GLY A 110 -13.45 6.31 -2.76
N LYS A 111 -13.18 7.47 -2.17
CA LYS A 111 -11.81 7.97 -1.99
C LYS A 111 -11.39 7.80 -0.54
N ILE A 112 -10.16 7.33 -0.30
CA ILE A 112 -9.59 7.25 1.05
C ILE A 112 -9.36 8.66 1.58
N LEU A 113 -9.94 8.98 2.72
CA LEU A 113 -9.75 10.25 3.45
C LEU A 113 -8.60 10.15 4.44
N SER A 114 -8.56 9.06 5.20
CA SER A 114 -7.47 8.84 6.14
C SER A 114 -7.14 7.35 6.30
N ILE A 115 -5.89 7.08 6.70
CA ILE A 115 -5.41 5.76 7.11
C ILE A 115 -4.75 5.94 8.46
N THR A 116 -5.25 5.25 9.48
CA THR A 116 -4.67 5.24 10.83
C THR A 116 -3.94 3.93 11.05
N LYS A 117 -2.70 4.02 11.57
CA LYS A 117 -1.86 2.86 11.88
C LYS A 117 -1.58 2.78 13.38
N ASP A 118 -1.42 1.58 13.89
CA ASP A 118 -0.77 1.38 15.18
C ASP A 118 0.73 1.67 15.01
N ALA A 119 1.20 2.67 15.73
CA ALA A 119 2.59 3.15 15.65
C ALA A 119 3.25 2.92 17.02
N PRO A 120 3.80 1.72 17.30
CA PRO A 120 4.37 1.40 18.61
C PRO A 120 5.66 2.19 18.89
N VAL A 121 6.43 2.53 17.88
CA VAL A 121 7.74 3.18 17.98
C VAL A 121 7.67 4.65 17.56
N ASN A 122 8.49 5.51 18.20
CA ASN A 122 8.63 6.90 17.75
C ASN A 122 9.24 6.95 16.35
N GLY A 123 8.66 7.79 15.50
CA GLY A 123 9.02 7.88 14.08
C GLY A 123 8.15 7.03 13.14
N ASP A 124 7.43 6.05 13.68
CA ASP A 124 6.46 5.27 12.88
C ASP A 124 5.34 6.17 12.35
N VAL A 125 4.85 5.85 11.17
CA VAL A 125 3.67 6.52 10.60
C VAL A 125 2.45 6.17 11.44
N LYS A 126 1.83 7.21 12.01
CA LYS A 126 0.62 7.10 12.82
C LYS A 126 -0.64 7.34 11.99
N GLN A 127 -0.61 8.32 11.11
CA GLN A 127 -1.75 8.67 10.27
C GLN A 127 -1.31 9.24 8.92
N ILE A 128 -2.06 8.90 7.89
CA ILE A 128 -1.98 9.52 6.57
C ILE A 128 -3.34 10.12 6.27
N THR A 129 -3.38 11.39 5.88
CA THR A 129 -4.62 12.08 5.51
C THR A 129 -4.50 12.60 4.09
N TYR A 130 -5.58 12.51 3.32
CA TYR A 130 -5.64 12.96 1.95
C TYR A 130 -6.68 14.05 1.77
N SER A 131 -6.39 15.02 0.91
CA SER A 131 -7.30 16.09 0.50
C SER A 131 -7.54 16.00 -1.00
N TYR A 132 -8.77 16.28 -1.41
CA TYR A 132 -9.21 16.21 -2.80
C TYR A 132 -9.90 17.50 -3.22
N ASP A 133 -9.80 17.81 -4.51
CA ASP A 133 -10.59 18.87 -5.13
C ASP A 133 -12.04 18.40 -5.40
N ALA A 134 -12.88 19.29 -5.90
CA ALA A 134 -14.28 19.00 -6.22
C ALA A 134 -14.43 17.95 -7.36
N ALA A 135 -13.43 17.78 -8.21
CA ALA A 135 -13.39 16.76 -9.25
C ALA A 135 -12.89 15.40 -8.76
N GLY A 136 -12.49 15.29 -7.48
CA GLY A 136 -11.98 14.07 -6.85
C GLY A 136 -10.50 13.79 -7.14
N ASN A 137 -9.74 14.78 -7.63
CA ASN A 137 -8.30 14.65 -7.78
C ASN A 137 -7.61 14.92 -6.44
N ARG A 138 -6.63 14.10 -6.09
CA ARG A 138 -5.83 14.33 -4.88
C ARG A 138 -5.00 15.60 -5.03
N ILE A 139 -5.17 16.55 -4.09
CA ILE A 139 -4.44 17.81 -4.04
C ILE A 139 -3.51 17.90 -2.83
N GLY A 140 -3.68 17.03 -1.83
CA GLY A 140 -2.84 17.01 -0.63
C GLY A 140 -2.69 15.63 -0.03
N LYS A 141 -1.52 15.40 0.59
CA LYS A 141 -1.23 14.28 1.47
C LYS A 141 -0.50 14.81 2.71
N ARG A 142 -0.94 14.43 3.88
CA ARG A 142 -0.26 14.68 5.14
C ARG A 142 0.12 13.35 5.76
N VAL A 143 1.35 13.21 6.21
CA VAL A 143 1.83 12.04 6.95
C VAL A 143 2.23 12.50 8.35
N GLU A 144 1.55 11.96 9.34
CA GLU A 144 1.83 12.19 10.76
C GLU A 144 2.58 10.99 11.32
N LYS A 145 3.68 11.26 12.00
CA LYS A 145 4.49 10.26 12.69
C LYS A 145 4.28 10.35 14.20
N LYS A 146 4.53 9.26 14.92
CA LYS A 146 4.49 9.22 16.35
C LYS A 146 5.70 9.97 16.94
N GLY A 147 5.44 10.74 18.01
CA GLY A 147 6.44 11.46 18.78
C GLY A 147 6.62 12.92 18.35
N ALA A 148 6.77 13.81 19.32
CA ALA A 148 6.85 15.26 19.10
C ALA A 148 8.10 15.71 18.30
N GLN A 149 9.12 14.86 18.21
CA GLN A 149 10.33 15.13 17.42
C GLN A 149 10.19 14.75 15.93
N HIS A 150 9.02 14.24 15.54
CA HIS A 150 8.72 13.85 14.18
C HIS A 150 7.53 14.64 13.64
N PRO A 151 7.73 15.91 13.26
CA PRO A 151 6.65 16.73 12.73
C PRO A 151 6.09 16.13 11.44
N ALA A 152 4.84 16.47 11.14
CA ALA A 152 4.16 15.96 9.97
C ALA A 152 4.85 16.41 8.68
N SER A 153 4.90 15.52 7.70
CA SER A 153 5.28 15.86 6.33
C SER A 153 4.05 16.09 5.47
N TYR A 154 4.20 16.93 4.47
CA TYR A 154 3.12 17.31 3.56
C TYR A 154 3.57 17.16 2.11
N THR A 155 2.64 16.75 1.25
CA THR A 155 2.81 16.75 -0.20
C THR A 155 1.62 17.45 -0.82
N TRP A 156 1.87 18.41 -1.71
CA TRP A 156 0.83 19.09 -2.46
C TRP A 156 0.99 18.84 -3.95
N TYR A 157 -0.13 18.55 -4.61
CA TYR A 157 -0.21 18.30 -6.03
C TYR A 157 -0.87 19.49 -6.70
N VAL A 158 -0.10 20.28 -7.43
CA VAL A 158 -0.63 21.38 -8.24
C VAL A 158 -1.12 20.80 -9.56
N ARG A 159 -2.36 21.12 -9.91
CA ARG A 159 -3.02 20.58 -11.09
C ARG A 159 -3.51 21.69 -12.01
N ASP A 160 -3.59 21.36 -13.31
CA ASP A 160 -4.29 22.20 -14.27
C ASP A 160 -5.82 22.02 -14.16
N ALA A 161 -6.58 22.78 -14.95
CA ALA A 161 -8.04 22.76 -14.96
C ALA A 161 -8.62 21.41 -15.44
N THR A 162 -7.83 20.57 -16.10
CA THR A 162 -8.22 19.24 -16.58
C THR A 162 -7.82 18.11 -15.62
N GLY A 163 -7.15 18.45 -14.51
CA GLY A 163 -6.74 17.52 -13.46
C GLY A 163 -5.34 16.93 -13.66
N ASN A 164 -4.60 17.34 -14.69
CA ASN A 164 -3.21 16.89 -14.86
C ASN A 164 -2.31 17.48 -13.77
N THR A 165 -1.42 16.66 -13.22
CA THR A 165 -0.42 17.15 -12.26
C THR A 165 0.63 17.99 -12.98
N MET A 166 0.78 19.25 -12.58
CA MET A 166 1.77 20.17 -13.11
C MET A 166 3.05 20.21 -12.27
N ALA A 167 2.88 20.14 -10.96
CA ALA A 167 3.99 20.16 -10.01
C ALA A 167 3.62 19.44 -8.73
N VAL A 168 4.65 18.89 -8.05
CA VAL A 168 4.54 18.32 -6.72
C VAL A 168 5.48 19.07 -5.78
N TYR A 169 4.93 19.55 -4.69
CA TYR A 169 5.68 20.17 -3.61
C TYR A 169 5.68 19.29 -2.38
N THR A 170 6.81 19.21 -1.70
CA THR A 170 6.93 18.51 -0.43
C THR A 170 7.48 19.42 0.65
N TYR A 171 6.99 19.19 1.86
CA TYR A 171 7.53 19.74 3.09
C TYR A 171 7.87 18.56 4.00
N GLU A 172 9.11 18.43 4.38
CA GLU A 172 9.56 17.43 5.34
C GLU A 172 9.80 18.07 6.70
N GLY A 173 8.95 17.75 7.66
CA GLY A 173 9.07 18.24 9.02
C GLY A 173 10.23 17.64 9.82
N ASN A 174 11.26 17.08 9.17
CA ASN A 174 12.37 16.39 9.85
C ASN A 174 13.38 17.33 10.49
N ASN A 175 13.26 18.63 10.28
CA ASN A 175 14.21 19.58 10.80
C ASN A 175 13.47 20.73 11.49
N VAL A 176 13.56 20.79 12.81
CA VAL A 176 12.99 21.89 13.62
C VAL A 176 13.48 23.29 13.17
N ASN A 177 14.46 23.35 12.27
CA ASN A 177 15.07 24.58 11.77
C ASN A 177 14.84 24.85 10.26
N SER A 178 14.15 23.97 9.50
CA SER A 178 13.90 24.22 8.09
C SER A 178 12.41 24.10 7.76
N ASN A 179 11.70 25.22 7.77
CA ASN A 179 10.37 25.37 7.19
C ASN A 179 10.47 25.52 5.66
N THR A 180 11.17 24.59 5.00
CA THR A 180 11.43 24.73 3.56
C THR A 180 10.45 23.86 2.79
N LEU A 181 9.76 24.49 1.85
CA LEU A 181 8.91 23.83 0.86
C LEU A 181 9.76 23.55 -0.38
N TYR A 182 9.81 22.31 -0.81
CA TYR A 182 10.58 21.89 -1.99
C TYR A 182 9.66 21.58 -3.15
N LEU A 183 10.00 22.08 -4.34
CA LEU A 183 9.47 21.56 -5.60
C LEU A 183 10.20 20.24 -5.91
N THR A 184 9.54 19.12 -5.73
CA THR A 184 10.14 17.78 -5.93
C THR A 184 9.96 17.26 -7.34
N GLU A 185 8.81 17.55 -7.96
CA GLU A 185 8.54 17.15 -9.33
C GLU A 185 7.94 18.31 -10.12
N GLN A 186 8.40 18.46 -11.34
CA GLN A 186 7.75 19.31 -12.34
C GLN A 186 7.42 18.48 -13.57
N HIS A 187 6.14 18.42 -13.90
CA HIS A 187 5.66 17.68 -15.06
C HIS A 187 5.76 18.55 -16.32
N LEU A 188 6.31 17.98 -17.39
CA LEU A 188 6.49 18.64 -18.66
C LEU A 188 5.45 18.13 -19.66
N TYR A 189 4.70 19.01 -20.25
CA TYR A 189 3.64 18.70 -21.20
C TYR A 189 3.91 19.36 -22.56
N GLY A 190 3.54 18.60 -23.62
CA GLY A 190 3.29 19.07 -24.98
C GLY A 190 1.83 18.77 -25.32
N SER A 191 1.58 18.06 -26.41
CA SER A 191 0.25 17.47 -26.71
C SER A 191 -0.14 16.32 -25.74
N SER A 192 0.86 15.77 -25.06
CA SER A 192 0.73 14.79 -23.99
C SER A 192 1.85 15.02 -22.97
N ARG A 193 1.87 14.24 -21.86
CA ARG A 193 2.97 14.32 -20.89
C ARG A 193 4.27 13.82 -21.54
N LEU A 194 5.26 14.70 -21.63
CA LEU A 194 6.58 14.42 -22.20
C LEU A 194 7.54 13.81 -21.18
N GLY A 195 7.41 14.19 -19.90
CA GLY A 195 8.28 13.69 -18.86
C GLY A 195 8.04 14.35 -17.51
N ILE A 196 8.86 13.98 -16.54
CA ILE A 196 8.91 14.55 -15.21
C ILE A 196 10.36 14.99 -14.96
N TRP A 197 10.53 16.23 -14.58
CA TRP A 197 11.78 16.70 -14.02
C TRP A 197 11.74 16.53 -12.51
N ASN A 198 12.59 15.67 -11.97
CA ASN A 198 12.76 15.44 -10.54
C ASN A 198 13.93 16.28 -10.03
N ARG A 199 13.69 17.00 -8.97
CA ARG A 199 14.77 17.65 -8.25
C ARG A 199 15.40 16.64 -7.30
N ASN A 200 16.66 16.27 -7.55
CA ASN A 200 17.47 15.58 -6.54
C ASN A 200 17.76 16.56 -5.41
N ILE A 201 17.20 16.30 -4.24
CA ILE A 201 17.42 17.07 -3.01
C ILE A 201 18.53 16.39 -2.25
#